data_8b1e5534c12f132aa791374ea471b9aa
#
_entry.id   8b1e5534c12f132aa791374ea471b9aa
#
_cell.length_a   1.000
_cell.length_b   1.000
_cell.length_c   1.000
_cell.angle_alpha   90.00
_cell.angle_beta   90.00
_cell.angle_gamma   90.00
#
_symmetry.space_group_name_H-M   'P 1'
#
loop_
_entity.id
_entity.type
_entity.pdbx_description
1 polymer ?
#
loop_
_entity_poly.entity_id
_entity_poly.type
_entity_poly.pdbx_seq_one_letter_code
_entity_poly.pdbx_strand_id
1 'polypeptide(L)'
;MKFTADDKLCCCVPLFHCFGVVLASMNVLTHGCTQVMVEKFDPLLVLASIHKERCTAVYGVPTMFIAELNHPMFEMFDLTSLRTGIMAGSLCPVELMKTVDEKMHMRVTSVYGLTETSPGMTHSRIEEPAEVRYNTVGHEFEFTEVRVIDPETGEECPVGVQGEMCNRGYNNMK
;
A
#
# COMPACT_ATOMS: atom_id res chain seq x y z
N MET A 1 5.83 6.20 5.19
CA MET A 1 6.77 5.63 4.18
C MET A 1 8.03 6.50 3.98
N LYS A 2 8.03 7.76 4.41
CA LYS A 2 9.17 8.71 4.35
C LYS A 2 9.73 8.88 2.94
N PHE A 3 8.88 9.19 1.99
CA PHE A 3 9.31 9.53 0.64
C PHE A 3 10.12 10.83 0.62
N THR A 4 11.11 10.88 -0.27
CA THR A 4 11.97 12.02 -0.55
C THR A 4 12.07 12.24 -2.06
N ALA A 5 12.66 13.34 -2.50
CA ALA A 5 12.88 13.60 -3.92
C ALA A 5 13.75 12.56 -4.64
N ASP A 6 14.55 11.80 -3.88
CA ASP A 6 15.44 10.75 -4.43
C ASP A 6 14.69 9.42 -4.69
N ASP A 7 13.45 9.30 -4.21
CA ASP A 7 12.67 8.08 -4.38
C ASP A 7 12.14 7.92 -5.80
N LYS A 8 11.99 6.67 -6.21
CA LYS A 8 11.36 6.27 -7.47
C LYS A 8 10.28 5.25 -7.19
N LEU A 9 9.03 5.63 -7.46
CA LEU A 9 7.88 4.76 -7.28
C LEU A 9 7.52 4.03 -8.57
N CYS A 10 7.63 2.72 -8.58
CA CYS A 10 7.04 1.88 -9.63
C CYS A 10 5.52 1.81 -9.43
N CYS A 11 4.77 2.38 -10.37
CA CYS A 11 3.31 2.44 -10.34
C CYS A 11 2.72 1.53 -11.40
N CYS A 12 2.17 0.40 -10.99
CA CYS A 12 1.47 -0.57 -11.84
C CYS A 12 -0.04 -0.63 -11.55
N VAL A 13 -0.52 0.19 -10.60
CA VAL A 13 -1.95 0.30 -10.29
C VAL A 13 -2.62 1.34 -11.20
N PRO A 14 -3.90 1.12 -11.57
CA PRO A 14 -4.59 2.00 -12.52
C PRO A 14 -4.76 3.43 -12.00
N LEU A 15 -4.49 4.44 -12.85
CA LEU A 15 -4.65 5.86 -12.50
C LEU A 15 -6.11 6.33 -12.43
N PHE A 16 -7.04 5.58 -13.01
CA PHE A 16 -8.48 5.86 -12.84
C PHE A 16 -9.02 5.41 -11.48
N HIS A 17 -8.22 4.69 -10.69
CA HIS A 17 -8.52 4.29 -9.33
C HIS A 17 -7.78 5.21 -8.35
N CYS A 18 -8.40 5.55 -7.21
CA CYS A 18 -7.81 6.41 -6.19
C CYS A 18 -6.48 5.87 -5.62
N PHE A 19 -6.24 4.57 -5.64
CA PHE A 19 -4.93 4.00 -5.31
C PHE A 19 -3.83 4.54 -6.24
N GLY A 20 -4.07 4.57 -7.56
CA GLY A 20 -3.09 5.08 -8.52
C GLY A 20 -2.99 6.60 -8.53
N VAL A 21 -4.12 7.32 -8.61
CA VAL A 21 -4.06 8.78 -8.71
C VAL A 21 -3.70 9.45 -7.39
N VAL A 22 -4.26 9.02 -6.26
CA VAL A 22 -4.02 9.69 -4.98
C VAL A 22 -2.79 9.11 -4.28
N LEU A 23 -2.79 7.81 -3.93
CA LEU A 23 -1.67 7.24 -3.17
C LEU A 23 -0.36 7.19 -3.98
N ALA A 24 -0.41 7.03 -5.32
CA ALA A 24 0.81 7.05 -6.11
C ALA A 24 1.10 8.44 -6.68
N SER A 25 0.31 8.96 -7.62
CA SER A 25 0.68 10.18 -8.36
C SER A 25 0.71 11.44 -7.48
N MET A 26 -0.26 11.65 -6.58
CA MET A 26 -0.22 12.80 -5.68
C MET A 26 0.92 12.70 -4.67
N ASN A 27 1.23 11.49 -4.17
CA ASN A 27 2.39 11.28 -3.33
C ASN A 27 3.70 11.67 -4.04
N VAL A 28 3.87 11.24 -5.29
CA VAL A 28 5.04 11.59 -6.11
C VAL A 28 5.15 13.10 -6.31
N LEU A 29 4.04 13.77 -6.65
CA LEU A 29 4.00 15.22 -6.86
C LEU A 29 4.33 16.00 -5.57
N THR A 30 3.77 15.61 -4.44
CA THR A 30 3.95 16.31 -3.16
C THR A 30 5.36 16.14 -2.59
N HIS A 31 6.06 15.05 -2.91
CA HIS A 31 7.41 14.78 -2.44
C HIS A 31 8.49 15.10 -3.49
N GLY A 32 8.10 15.47 -4.72
CA GLY A 32 9.04 15.77 -5.80
C GLY A 32 9.85 14.56 -6.28
N CYS A 33 9.35 13.33 -6.04
CA CYS A 33 10.03 12.10 -6.43
C CYS A 33 9.65 11.65 -7.85
N THR A 34 10.23 10.57 -8.33
CA THR A 34 9.99 10.06 -9.68
C THR A 34 8.90 9.00 -9.69
N GLN A 35 7.99 9.06 -10.65
CA GLN A 35 7.03 7.99 -10.94
C GLN A 35 7.45 7.21 -12.19
N VAL A 36 7.70 5.92 -12.02
CA VAL A 36 7.96 4.98 -13.12
C VAL A 36 6.63 4.28 -13.42
N MET A 37 6.05 4.58 -14.57
CA MET A 37 4.73 4.09 -14.97
C MET A 37 4.82 2.78 -15.71
N VAL A 38 4.03 1.79 -15.29
CA VAL A 38 3.75 0.57 -16.04
C VAL A 38 2.31 0.68 -16.55
N GLU A 39 2.14 0.91 -17.86
CA GLU A 39 0.85 1.24 -18.48
C GLU A 39 -0.23 0.18 -18.22
N LYS A 40 0.16 -1.08 -18.27
CA LYS A 40 -0.69 -2.23 -17.96
C LYS A 40 0.09 -3.20 -17.10
N PHE A 41 -0.53 -3.67 -16.04
CA PHE A 41 0.10 -4.65 -15.17
C PHE A 41 0.54 -5.90 -15.96
N ASP A 42 1.82 -6.14 -15.89
CA ASP A 42 2.49 -7.36 -16.33
C ASP A 42 3.64 -7.59 -15.35
N PRO A 43 3.71 -8.77 -14.69
CA PRO A 43 4.71 -9.00 -13.64
C PRO A 43 6.15 -8.89 -14.16
N LEU A 44 6.41 -9.29 -15.41
CA LEU A 44 7.74 -9.16 -16.02
C LEU A 44 8.11 -7.69 -16.22
N LEU A 45 7.18 -6.87 -16.72
CA LEU A 45 7.42 -5.44 -16.92
C LEU A 45 7.64 -4.71 -15.60
N VAL A 46 6.90 -5.07 -14.54
CA VAL A 46 7.09 -4.49 -13.19
C VAL A 46 8.48 -4.81 -12.66
N LEU A 47 8.88 -6.10 -12.67
CA LEU A 47 10.21 -6.55 -12.22
C LEU A 47 11.33 -5.89 -13.01
N ALA A 48 11.19 -5.84 -14.34
CA ALA A 48 12.16 -5.21 -15.24
C ALA A 48 12.26 -3.70 -15.00
N SER A 49 11.15 -3.02 -14.74
CA SER A 49 11.12 -1.58 -14.43
C SER A 49 11.81 -1.29 -13.10
N ILE A 50 11.54 -2.08 -12.05
CA ILE A 50 12.20 -1.94 -10.75
C ILE A 50 13.71 -2.11 -10.90
N HIS A 51 14.14 -3.17 -11.57
CA HIS A 51 15.56 -3.46 -11.82
C HIS A 51 16.25 -2.34 -12.61
N LYS A 52 15.68 -1.99 -13.76
CA LYS A 52 16.29 -1.04 -14.71
C LYS A 52 16.34 0.39 -14.16
N GLU A 53 15.23 0.86 -13.61
CA GLU A 53 15.10 2.24 -13.13
C GLU A 53 15.57 2.40 -11.67
N ARG A 54 15.93 1.29 -10.99
CA ARG A 54 16.31 1.26 -9.58
C ARG A 54 15.21 1.87 -8.71
N CYS A 55 13.97 1.40 -8.90
CA CYS A 55 12.84 1.87 -8.11
C CYS A 55 13.04 1.56 -6.63
N THR A 56 12.67 2.52 -5.77
CA THR A 56 12.80 2.41 -4.31
C THR A 56 11.49 1.99 -3.64
N ALA A 57 10.39 2.07 -4.38
CA ALA A 57 9.06 1.67 -3.92
C ALA A 57 8.24 1.05 -5.05
N VAL A 58 7.30 0.18 -4.68
CA VAL A 58 6.29 -0.38 -5.58
C VAL A 58 4.94 -0.50 -4.88
N TYR A 59 3.86 -0.19 -5.59
CA TYR A 59 2.49 -0.30 -5.09
C TYR A 59 1.73 -1.35 -5.88
N GLY A 60 0.98 -2.19 -5.19
CA GLY A 60 0.19 -3.23 -5.82
C GLY A 60 -0.90 -3.81 -4.94
N VAL A 61 -1.77 -4.60 -5.53
CA VAL A 61 -2.71 -5.45 -4.81
C VAL A 61 -2.07 -6.83 -4.56
N PRO A 62 -2.55 -7.63 -3.59
CA PRO A 62 -1.93 -8.92 -3.26
C PRO A 62 -1.70 -9.84 -4.46
N THR A 63 -2.65 -9.91 -5.40
CA THR A 63 -2.53 -10.75 -6.60
C THR A 63 -1.40 -10.31 -7.55
N MET A 64 -1.05 -9.02 -7.58
CA MET A 64 0.09 -8.50 -8.33
C MET A 64 1.41 -9.02 -7.73
N PHE A 65 1.59 -8.88 -6.44
CA PHE A 65 2.77 -9.40 -5.73
C PHE A 65 2.91 -10.93 -5.86
N ILE A 66 1.80 -11.67 -5.81
CA ILE A 66 1.81 -13.12 -6.06
C ILE A 66 2.31 -13.42 -7.48
N ALA A 67 1.84 -12.69 -8.48
CA ALA A 67 2.26 -12.88 -9.87
C ALA A 67 3.75 -12.55 -10.08
N GLU A 68 4.23 -11.48 -9.46
CA GLU A 68 5.64 -11.08 -9.48
C GLU A 68 6.53 -12.12 -8.82
N LEU A 69 6.22 -12.56 -7.60
CA LEU A 69 7.00 -13.54 -6.84
C LEU A 69 7.04 -14.93 -7.51
N ASN A 70 5.98 -15.31 -8.20
CA ASN A 70 5.91 -16.59 -8.92
C ASN A 70 6.38 -16.51 -10.38
N HIS A 71 6.85 -15.34 -10.83
CA HIS A 71 7.32 -15.23 -12.20
C HIS A 71 8.60 -16.05 -12.41
N PRO A 72 8.69 -16.88 -13.48
CA PRO A 72 9.86 -17.75 -13.72
C PRO A 72 11.20 -17.03 -13.77
N MET A 73 11.19 -15.74 -14.14
CA MET A 73 12.39 -14.90 -14.23
C MET A 73 12.61 -14.03 -12.98
N PHE A 74 11.88 -14.24 -11.90
CA PHE A 74 11.96 -13.38 -10.70
C PHE A 74 13.41 -13.21 -10.21
N GLU A 75 14.14 -14.31 -10.08
CA GLU A 75 15.53 -14.34 -9.60
C GLU A 75 16.54 -13.65 -10.54
N MET A 76 16.12 -13.28 -11.75
CA MET A 76 17.00 -12.58 -12.73
C MET A 76 17.05 -11.07 -12.48
N PHE A 77 16.16 -10.53 -11.67
CA PHE A 77 16.04 -9.09 -11.40
C PHE A 77 16.68 -8.71 -10.06
N ASP A 78 17.47 -7.66 -10.08
CA ASP A 78 18.00 -7.04 -8.87
C ASP A 78 16.94 -6.08 -8.30
N LEU A 79 16.32 -6.48 -7.20
CA LEU A 79 15.29 -5.71 -6.50
C LEU A 79 15.83 -5.02 -5.23
N THR A 80 17.15 -5.04 -4.99
CA THR A 80 17.79 -4.50 -3.79
C THR A 80 17.66 -2.98 -3.63
N SER A 81 17.20 -2.28 -4.67
CA SER A 81 16.88 -0.85 -4.57
C SER A 81 15.55 -0.57 -3.84
N LEU A 82 14.65 -1.56 -3.78
CA LEU A 82 13.40 -1.42 -3.06
C LEU A 82 13.66 -1.23 -1.55
N ARG A 83 12.92 -0.36 -0.92
CA ARG A 83 12.93 -0.13 0.52
C ARG A 83 11.54 -0.17 1.15
N THR A 84 10.51 0.12 0.37
CA THR A 84 9.13 0.21 0.85
C THR A 84 8.12 -0.03 -0.27
N GLY A 85 6.86 -0.21 0.10
CA GLY A 85 5.75 -0.35 -0.84
C GLY A 85 4.42 -0.42 -0.12
N ILE A 86 3.34 -0.36 -0.88
CA ILE A 86 1.98 -0.54 -0.38
C ILE A 86 1.36 -1.78 -0.98
N MET A 87 0.83 -2.64 -0.12
CA MET A 87 -0.08 -3.71 -0.49
C MET A 87 -1.46 -3.35 0.05
N ALA A 88 -2.44 -3.17 -0.84
CA ALA A 88 -3.78 -2.71 -0.47
C ALA A 88 -4.84 -3.17 -1.49
N GLY A 89 -6.11 -2.76 -1.28
CA GLY A 89 -7.21 -3.03 -2.21
C GLY A 89 -7.93 -4.35 -1.98
N SER A 90 -7.43 -5.20 -1.11
CA SER A 90 -8.07 -6.41 -0.58
C SER A 90 -7.38 -6.85 0.70
N LEU A 91 -7.85 -7.93 1.32
CA LEU A 91 -7.15 -8.52 2.46
C LEU A 91 -5.69 -8.85 2.06
N CYS A 92 -4.74 -8.35 2.84
CA CYS A 92 -3.31 -8.60 2.65
C CYS A 92 -2.89 -9.82 3.48
N PRO A 93 -2.65 -10.99 2.86
CA PRO A 93 -2.27 -12.19 3.61
C PRO A 93 -0.92 -12.01 4.31
N VAL A 94 -0.87 -12.35 5.59
CA VAL A 94 0.34 -12.22 6.44
C VAL A 94 1.56 -12.88 5.80
N GLU A 95 1.41 -14.12 5.33
CA GLU A 95 2.50 -14.87 4.72
C GLU A 95 2.98 -14.27 3.40
N LEU A 96 2.08 -13.64 2.64
CA LEU A 96 2.47 -12.91 1.43
C LEU A 96 3.29 -11.66 1.80
N MET A 97 2.85 -10.89 2.78
CA MET A 97 3.60 -9.69 3.22
C MET A 97 5.00 -10.04 3.73
N LYS A 98 5.14 -11.12 4.49
CA LYS A 98 6.45 -11.66 4.92
C LYS A 98 7.32 -12.03 3.71
N THR A 99 6.76 -12.77 2.76
CA THR A 99 7.49 -13.19 1.56
C THR A 99 7.94 -12.00 0.71
N VAL A 100 7.10 -10.96 0.61
CA VAL A 100 7.45 -9.70 -0.09
C VAL A 100 8.60 -9.00 0.63
N ASP A 101 8.53 -8.83 1.96
CA ASP A 101 9.61 -8.21 2.73
C ASP A 101 10.94 -8.95 2.53
N GLU A 102 10.91 -10.29 2.59
CA GLU A 102 12.10 -11.14 2.47
C GLU A 102 12.68 -11.17 1.05
N LYS A 103 11.85 -11.48 0.05
CA LYS A 103 12.31 -11.71 -1.33
C LYS A 103 12.47 -10.45 -2.16
N MET A 104 11.67 -9.41 -1.88
CA MET A 104 11.78 -8.13 -2.59
C MET A 104 12.60 -7.10 -1.81
N HIS A 105 13.17 -7.46 -0.66
CA HIS A 105 14.06 -6.63 0.17
C HIS A 105 13.46 -5.30 0.61
N MET A 106 12.15 -5.24 0.82
CA MET A 106 11.46 -4.02 1.20
C MET A 106 10.59 -4.21 2.44
N ARG A 107 10.24 -3.11 3.09
CA ARG A 107 9.22 -3.10 4.14
C ARG A 107 7.88 -2.72 3.54
N VAL A 108 7.07 -3.73 3.23
CA VAL A 108 5.71 -3.51 2.73
C VAL A 108 4.80 -3.01 3.84
N THR A 109 3.97 -2.04 3.53
CA THR A 109 2.95 -1.49 4.41
C THR A 109 1.56 -1.77 3.84
N SER A 110 0.54 -1.75 4.69
CA SER A 110 -0.85 -1.85 4.27
C SER A 110 -1.54 -0.49 4.36
N VAL A 111 -2.52 -0.28 3.50
CA VAL A 111 -3.49 0.81 3.58
C VAL A 111 -4.87 0.21 3.47
N TYR A 112 -5.74 0.54 4.42
CA TYR A 112 -7.15 0.21 4.36
C TYR A 112 -7.96 1.47 4.10
N GLY A 113 -8.95 1.36 3.25
CA GLY A 113 -9.87 2.44 2.94
C GLY A 113 -10.78 2.14 1.76
N LEU A 114 -11.56 3.13 1.39
CA LEU A 114 -12.60 3.08 0.37
C LEU A 114 -12.39 4.25 -0.60
N THR A 115 -12.98 4.17 -1.79
CA THR A 115 -13.01 5.31 -2.72
C THR A 115 -13.62 6.54 -2.03
N GLU A 116 -14.63 6.32 -1.19
CA GLU A 116 -15.34 7.33 -0.40
C GLU A 116 -14.48 8.00 0.66
N THR A 117 -13.30 7.45 0.98
CA THR A 117 -12.32 8.03 1.94
C THR A 117 -11.03 8.49 1.27
N SER A 118 -11.00 8.67 -0.03
CA SER A 118 -9.99 9.32 -0.92
C SER A 118 -8.53 8.86 -0.79
N PRO A 119 -8.16 7.61 -0.82
CA PRO A 119 -8.78 6.31 -0.63
C PRO A 119 -8.50 5.67 0.73
N GLY A 120 -7.86 6.34 1.68
CA GLY A 120 -7.35 5.73 2.89
C GLY A 120 -8.04 6.21 4.15
N MET A 121 -8.25 5.28 5.07
CA MET A 121 -8.71 5.51 6.44
C MET A 121 -7.57 5.25 7.42
N THR A 122 -6.88 4.12 7.23
CA THR A 122 -5.76 3.71 8.08
C THR A 122 -4.58 3.25 7.25
N HIS A 123 -3.39 3.28 7.85
CA HIS A 123 -2.17 2.75 7.25
C HIS A 123 -1.21 2.21 8.31
N SER A 124 -0.45 1.18 7.99
CA SER A 124 0.68 0.76 8.81
C SER A 124 1.92 1.60 8.48
N ARG A 125 2.76 1.85 9.50
CA ARG A 125 3.97 2.65 9.36
C ARG A 125 5.19 1.77 9.11
N ILE A 126 6.12 2.27 8.31
CA ILE A 126 7.35 1.53 7.96
C ILE A 126 8.24 1.21 9.17
N GLU A 127 8.16 2.01 10.24
CA GLU A 127 8.92 1.82 11.47
C GLU A 127 8.32 0.79 12.41
N GLU A 128 7.07 0.43 12.22
CA GLU A 128 6.39 -0.53 13.08
C GLU A 128 7.00 -1.93 12.95
N PRO A 129 6.97 -2.70 14.03
CA PRO A 129 7.35 -4.11 13.98
C PRO A 129 6.60 -4.85 12.87
N ALA A 130 7.26 -5.80 12.25
CA ALA A 130 6.68 -6.60 11.18
C ALA A 130 5.33 -7.23 11.54
N GLU A 131 5.23 -7.72 12.79
CA GLU A 131 4.00 -8.33 13.30
C GLU A 131 2.81 -7.34 13.30
N VAL A 132 3.03 -6.09 13.65
CA VAL A 132 1.99 -5.05 13.59
C VAL A 132 1.63 -4.74 12.14
N ARG A 133 2.62 -4.56 11.26
CA ARG A 133 2.41 -4.26 9.85
C ARG A 133 1.64 -5.36 9.11
N TYR A 134 1.83 -6.62 9.49
CA TYR A 134 1.21 -7.75 8.81
C TYR A 134 -0.17 -8.13 9.35
N ASN A 135 -0.43 -7.89 10.64
CA ASN A 135 -1.63 -8.37 11.31
C ASN A 135 -2.68 -7.27 11.58
N THR A 136 -2.38 -6.01 11.24
CA THR A 136 -3.31 -4.90 11.45
C THR A 136 -3.41 -4.04 10.20
N VAL A 137 -4.44 -3.19 10.16
CA VAL A 137 -4.57 -2.15 9.12
C VAL A 137 -3.89 -0.83 9.55
N GLY A 138 -3.15 -0.86 10.65
CA GLY A 138 -2.38 0.27 11.17
C GLY A 138 -3.22 1.30 11.89
N HIS A 139 -2.83 2.57 11.77
CA HIS A 139 -3.40 3.73 12.45
C HIS A 139 -4.17 4.62 11.46
N GLU A 140 -5.07 5.41 11.97
CA GLU A 140 -5.77 6.44 11.22
C GLU A 140 -4.81 7.43 10.56
N PHE A 141 -5.22 8.03 9.45
CA PHE A 141 -4.51 9.15 8.85
C PHE A 141 -4.57 10.38 9.77
N GLU A 142 -3.54 11.22 9.69
CA GLU A 142 -3.51 12.48 10.44
C GLU A 142 -4.74 13.34 10.13
N PHE A 143 -5.31 13.96 11.15
CA PHE A 143 -6.51 14.80 11.06
C PHE A 143 -7.79 14.06 10.63
N THR A 144 -7.83 12.74 10.79
CA THR A 144 -9.02 11.91 10.62
C THR A 144 -9.34 11.20 11.92
N GLU A 145 -10.59 10.75 12.07
CA GLU A 145 -11.03 9.92 13.18
C GLU A 145 -11.59 8.63 12.63
N VAL A 146 -11.16 7.51 13.20
CA VAL A 146 -11.69 6.18 12.87
C VAL A 146 -12.30 5.58 14.11
N ARG A 147 -13.53 5.06 14.01
CA ARG A 147 -14.23 4.35 15.07
C ARG A 147 -14.81 3.05 14.56
N VAL A 148 -14.94 2.09 15.46
CA VAL A 148 -15.68 0.85 15.20
C VAL A 148 -16.97 0.93 15.99
N ILE A 149 -18.10 0.94 15.32
CA ILE A 149 -19.41 1.10 15.93
C ILE A 149 -20.28 -0.16 15.73
N ASP A 150 -21.17 -0.39 16.68
CA ASP A 150 -22.24 -1.37 16.52
C ASP A 150 -23.31 -0.80 15.56
N PRO A 151 -23.57 -1.44 14.41
CA PRO A 151 -24.50 -0.91 13.42
C PRO A 151 -25.98 -0.89 13.88
N GLU A 152 -26.35 -1.65 14.94
CA GLU A 152 -27.71 -1.67 15.48
C GLU A 152 -27.93 -0.55 16.51
N THR A 153 -26.95 -0.30 17.36
CA THR A 153 -27.07 0.70 18.45
C THR A 153 -26.44 2.05 18.11
N GLY A 154 -25.48 2.09 17.19
CA GLY A 154 -24.68 3.27 16.87
C GLY A 154 -23.64 3.60 17.93
N GLU A 155 -23.46 2.78 18.94
CA GLU A 155 -22.48 2.96 20.00
C GLU A 155 -21.09 2.41 19.59
N GLU A 156 -20.04 2.96 20.19
CA GLU A 156 -18.67 2.50 19.94
C GLU A 156 -18.44 1.12 20.56
N CYS A 157 -17.92 0.20 19.74
CA CYS A 157 -17.62 -1.16 20.17
C CYS A 157 -16.41 -1.19 21.13
N PRO A 158 -16.46 -2.00 22.19
CA PRO A 158 -15.28 -2.28 23.00
C PRO A 158 -14.14 -2.93 22.19
N VAL A 159 -12.90 -2.78 22.65
CA VAL A 159 -11.74 -3.43 22.03
C VAL A 159 -11.92 -4.95 21.96
N GLY A 160 -11.68 -5.52 20.78
CA GLY A 160 -11.86 -6.94 20.49
C GLY A 160 -13.27 -7.33 20.06
N VAL A 161 -14.21 -6.39 20.00
CA VAL A 161 -15.56 -6.61 19.49
C VAL A 161 -15.64 -6.12 18.05
N GLN A 162 -16.19 -6.96 17.18
CA GLN A 162 -16.40 -6.64 15.76
C GLN A 162 -17.55 -5.63 15.60
N GLY A 163 -17.36 -4.67 14.68
CA GLY A 163 -18.37 -3.68 14.32
C GLY A 163 -18.09 -3.06 12.96
N GLU A 164 -18.84 -2.02 12.62
CA GLU A 164 -18.67 -1.24 11.41
C GLU A 164 -17.58 -0.18 11.59
N MET A 165 -16.59 -0.15 10.67
CA MET A 165 -15.55 0.85 10.71
C MET A 165 -16.02 2.14 10.06
N CYS A 166 -16.10 3.20 10.84
CA CYS A 166 -16.53 4.53 10.42
C CYS A 166 -15.36 5.49 10.38
N ASN A 167 -15.35 6.39 9.39
CA ASN A 167 -14.33 7.42 9.24
C ASN A 167 -14.95 8.81 9.21
N ARG A 168 -14.29 9.76 9.88
CA ARG A 168 -14.62 11.18 9.82
C ARG A 168 -13.36 11.99 9.57
N GLY A 169 -13.38 12.82 8.54
CA GLY A 169 -12.22 13.66 8.21
C GLY A 169 -12.36 14.40 6.88
N TYR A 170 -11.31 15.12 6.53
CA TYR A 170 -11.21 15.87 5.28
C TYR A 170 -11.20 14.97 4.03
N ASN A 171 -10.86 13.70 4.22
CA ASN A 171 -10.74 12.68 3.19
C ASN A 171 -12.08 12.06 2.77
N ASN A 172 -13.16 12.30 3.52
CA ASN A 172 -14.48 11.77 3.17
C ASN A 172 -15.08 12.52 1.98
N MET A 173 -15.65 11.77 1.05
CA MET A 173 -16.48 12.35 -0.01
C MET A 173 -17.73 13.01 0.59
N LYS A 174 -18.26 14.00 -0.11
CA LYS A 174 -19.49 14.72 0.26
C LYS A 174 -20.72 14.09 -0.42
#